data_adabae04f315cb82c2bcac8bba1bd146
#
_entry.id   adabae04f315cb82c2bcac8bba1bd146
#
_cell.length_a   1.000
_cell.length_b   1.000
_cell.length_c   1.000
_cell.angle_alpha   90.00
_cell.angle_beta   90.00
_cell.angle_gamma   90.00
#
_symmetry.space_group_name_H-M   'P 1'
#
loop_
_entity.id
_entity.type
_entity.pdbx_description
1 polymer ?
#
loop_
_entity_poly.entity_id
_entity_poly.type
_entity_poly.pdbx_seq_one_letter_code
_entity_poly.pdbx_strand_id
1 'polypeptide(L)'
;TRLACMPHGARQSARLLEVSPAAFGVVKDVCGRLGRSAGTALVIDYGKAGGMGHSLRAIRGHKFVDVLDRPGSADLTAHVDFEFLERAVGQSGASVRSWGPVTQRHFLKSLGIEARLEQLSRGSSDTQRQELEEGYVRLVSEEASGVPGVPGMGIAYKAWALTSDGL
;
A
#
# COMPACT_ATOMS: atom_id res chain seq x y z
N THR A 1 -20.21 -10.18 0.78
CA THR A 1 -19.76 -9.60 -0.50
C THR A 1 -19.54 -8.10 -0.33
N ARG A 2 -18.51 -7.52 -0.98
CA ARG A 2 -18.21 -6.06 -0.91
C ARG A 2 -19.40 -5.19 -1.31
N LEU A 3 -20.20 -5.61 -2.27
CA LEU A 3 -21.45 -4.92 -2.64
C LEU A 3 -22.40 -4.74 -1.45
N ALA A 4 -22.47 -5.70 -0.53
CA ALA A 4 -23.29 -5.59 0.68
C ALA A 4 -22.77 -4.53 1.68
N CYS A 5 -21.50 -4.20 1.62
CA CYS A 5 -20.83 -3.26 2.54
C CYS A 5 -20.73 -1.83 2.01
N MET A 6 -21.15 -1.56 0.76
CA MET A 6 -21.14 -0.20 0.21
C MET A 6 -22.41 0.57 0.58
N PRO A 7 -22.33 1.88 0.86
CA PRO A 7 -23.51 2.74 0.98
C PRO A 7 -24.38 2.65 -0.28
N HIS A 8 -25.70 2.65 -0.12
CA HIS A 8 -26.64 2.44 -1.22
C HIS A 8 -26.44 3.39 -2.40
N GLY A 9 -26.12 4.67 -2.14
CA GLY A 9 -25.85 5.67 -3.17
C GLY A 9 -24.56 5.41 -3.96
N ALA A 10 -23.51 4.89 -3.31
CA ALA A 10 -22.26 4.54 -3.98
C ALA A 10 -22.40 3.32 -4.92
N ARG A 11 -23.32 2.41 -4.64
CA ARG A 11 -23.61 1.25 -5.50
C ARG A 11 -24.26 1.66 -6.82
N GLN A 12 -25.08 2.70 -6.80
CA GLN A 12 -25.85 3.15 -7.98
C GLN A 12 -25.00 3.99 -8.94
N SER A 13 -23.93 4.66 -8.44
CA SER A 13 -23.06 5.53 -9.24
C SER A 13 -21.78 4.87 -9.72
N ALA A 14 -21.36 3.74 -9.14
CA ALA A 14 -20.13 3.05 -9.52
C ALA A 14 -20.28 2.27 -10.82
N ARG A 15 -19.66 2.76 -11.90
CA ARG A 15 -19.56 2.02 -13.18
C ARG A 15 -18.59 0.85 -13.12
N LEU A 16 -17.61 0.89 -12.25
CA LEU A 16 -16.60 -0.15 -12.03
C LEU A 16 -16.26 -0.25 -10.55
N LEU A 17 -16.14 -1.47 -10.07
CA LEU A 17 -15.74 -1.78 -8.71
C LEU A 17 -14.65 -2.84 -8.73
N GLU A 18 -13.47 -2.50 -8.21
CA GLU A 18 -12.40 -3.45 -8.01
C GLU A 18 -12.53 -4.09 -6.63
N VAL A 19 -12.42 -5.42 -6.59
CA VAL A 19 -12.49 -6.20 -5.34
C VAL A 19 -11.41 -7.27 -5.34
N SER A 20 -10.77 -7.47 -4.18
CA SER A 20 -9.80 -8.54 -3.97
C SER A 20 -10.25 -9.42 -2.79
N PRO A 21 -11.07 -10.47 -3.05
CA PRO A 21 -11.45 -11.40 -2.01
C PRO A 21 -10.26 -12.14 -1.40
N ALA A 22 -9.21 -12.38 -2.20
CA ALA A 22 -7.97 -12.99 -1.73
C ALA A 22 -7.26 -12.13 -0.69
N ALA A 23 -7.08 -10.83 -0.95
CA ALA A 23 -6.47 -9.91 0.02
C ALA A 23 -7.28 -9.84 1.33
N PHE A 24 -8.61 -9.83 1.22
CA PHE A 24 -9.50 -9.90 2.39
C PHE A 24 -9.27 -11.18 3.21
N GLY A 25 -9.15 -12.33 2.54
CA GLY A 25 -8.88 -13.63 3.18
C GLY A 25 -7.51 -13.61 3.89
N VAL A 26 -6.47 -13.12 3.23
CA VAL A 26 -5.12 -13.00 3.82
C VAL A 26 -5.13 -12.17 5.10
N VAL A 27 -5.82 -11.02 5.11
CA VAL A 27 -5.91 -10.18 6.33
C VAL A 27 -6.64 -10.93 7.44
N LYS A 28 -7.74 -11.64 7.15
CA LYS A 28 -8.42 -12.47 8.17
C LYS A 28 -7.51 -13.55 8.74
N ASP A 29 -6.70 -14.21 7.91
CA ASP A 29 -5.76 -15.23 8.35
C ASP A 29 -4.66 -14.63 9.24
N VAL A 30 -4.14 -13.45 8.88
CA VAL A 30 -3.19 -12.70 9.72
C VAL A 30 -3.82 -12.32 11.06
N CYS A 31 -5.04 -11.78 11.06
CA CYS A 31 -5.77 -11.48 12.29
C CYS A 31 -5.97 -12.73 13.16
N GLY A 32 -6.34 -13.87 12.54
CA GLY A 32 -6.49 -15.13 13.24
C GLY A 32 -5.18 -15.63 13.90
N ARG A 33 -4.02 -15.35 13.30
CA ARG A 33 -2.70 -15.63 13.91
C ARG A 33 -2.40 -14.70 15.07
N LEU A 34 -2.57 -13.37 14.85
CA LEU A 34 -2.34 -12.35 15.89
C LEU A 34 -3.29 -12.51 17.09
N GLY A 35 -4.52 -12.99 16.87
CA GLY A 35 -5.46 -13.26 17.97
C GLY A 35 -5.10 -14.49 18.82
N ARG A 36 -4.17 -15.35 18.35
CA ARG A 36 -3.68 -16.53 19.10
C ARG A 36 -2.29 -16.35 19.69
N SER A 37 -1.55 -15.38 19.22
CA SER A 37 -0.16 -15.14 19.64
C SER A 37 0.16 -13.66 19.61
N ALA A 38 0.85 -13.17 20.63
CA ALA A 38 1.34 -11.79 20.62
C ALA A 38 2.20 -11.54 19.37
N GLY A 39 1.96 -10.42 18.70
CA GLY A 39 2.68 -10.09 17.48
C GLY A 39 2.19 -8.83 16.78
N THR A 40 2.90 -8.50 15.73
CA THR A 40 2.62 -7.36 14.86
C THR A 40 2.73 -7.79 13.40
N ALA A 41 1.87 -7.25 12.55
CA ALA A 41 2.00 -7.34 11.10
C ALA A 41 2.09 -5.93 10.51
N LEU A 42 2.93 -5.75 9.50
CA LEU A 42 3.07 -4.51 8.75
C LEU A 42 2.80 -4.79 7.28
N VAL A 43 1.89 -4.01 6.69
CA VAL A 43 1.55 -4.05 5.27
C VAL A 43 1.99 -2.72 4.66
N ILE A 44 2.83 -2.80 3.64
CA ILE A 44 3.26 -1.63 2.86
C ILE A 44 2.94 -1.90 1.40
N ASP A 45 2.07 -1.08 0.83
CA ASP A 45 1.69 -1.21 -0.58
C ASP A 45 1.13 0.11 -1.11
N TYR A 46 1.03 0.23 -2.45
CA TYR A 46 0.39 1.39 -3.06
C TYR A 46 -1.14 1.22 -3.13
N GLY A 47 -1.82 2.29 -2.78
CA GLY A 47 -3.27 2.28 -2.69
C GLY A 47 -3.83 3.46 -1.91
N LYS A 48 -5.10 3.37 -1.58
CA LYS A 48 -5.81 4.37 -0.78
C LYS A 48 -6.93 3.73 0.04
N ALA A 49 -7.54 4.50 0.93
CA ALA A 49 -8.77 4.11 1.60
C ALA A 49 -9.96 4.39 0.69
N GLY A 50 -10.77 3.36 0.43
CA GLY A 50 -12.06 3.45 -0.27
C GLY A 50 -12.03 3.69 -1.77
N GLY A 51 -13.10 3.29 -2.43
CA GLY A 51 -13.46 3.73 -3.77
C GLY A 51 -12.46 3.42 -4.88
N MET A 52 -12.05 2.17 -5.05
CA MET A 52 -11.13 1.78 -6.13
C MET A 52 -11.89 1.47 -7.43
N GLY A 53 -11.43 2.05 -8.52
CA GLY A 53 -11.87 1.75 -9.87
C GLY A 53 -10.78 2.15 -10.87
N HIS A 54 -10.64 1.37 -11.97
CA HIS A 54 -9.65 1.58 -13.04
C HIS A 54 -8.19 1.58 -12.60
N SER A 55 -7.84 0.85 -11.53
CA SER A 55 -6.44 0.73 -11.07
C SER A 55 -5.73 -0.49 -11.65
N LEU A 56 -6.47 -1.49 -12.16
CA LEU A 56 -5.90 -2.67 -12.78
C LEU A 56 -5.07 -2.31 -14.01
N ARG A 57 -3.82 -2.73 -14.04
CA ARG A 57 -2.85 -2.49 -15.11
C ARG A 57 -2.05 -3.75 -15.39
N ALA A 58 -1.51 -3.85 -16.59
CA ALA A 58 -0.54 -4.87 -16.98
C ALA A 58 0.79 -4.21 -17.37
N ILE A 59 1.89 -4.78 -16.90
CA ILE A 59 3.25 -4.30 -17.15
C ILE A 59 4.05 -5.44 -17.77
N ARG A 60 4.68 -5.17 -18.90
CA ARG A 60 5.60 -6.10 -19.59
C ARG A 60 6.81 -5.35 -20.10
N GLY A 61 8.02 -5.79 -19.72
CA GLY A 61 9.26 -5.12 -20.09
C GLY A 61 9.28 -3.64 -19.68
N HIS A 62 8.83 -3.32 -18.49
CA HIS A 62 8.71 -1.95 -17.93
C HIS A 62 7.79 -1.00 -18.71
N LYS A 63 6.85 -1.53 -19.50
CA LYS A 63 5.87 -0.75 -20.27
C LYS A 63 4.47 -1.20 -19.93
N PHE A 64 3.53 -0.25 -19.88
CA PHE A 64 2.12 -0.57 -19.76
C PHE A 64 1.63 -1.22 -21.06
N VAL A 65 0.86 -2.29 -20.91
CA VAL A 65 0.20 -3.02 -22.01
C VAL A 65 -1.27 -3.22 -21.66
N ASP A 66 -2.06 -3.64 -22.64
CA ASP A 66 -3.46 -4.02 -22.38
C ASP A 66 -3.50 -5.24 -21.47
N VAL A 67 -4.42 -5.23 -20.48
CA VAL A 67 -4.54 -6.31 -19.47
C VAL A 67 -4.93 -7.66 -20.07
N LEU A 68 -5.50 -7.66 -21.27
CA LEU A 68 -5.89 -8.86 -22.01
C LEU A 68 -4.90 -9.23 -23.11
N ASP A 69 -3.84 -8.41 -23.34
CA ASP A 69 -2.81 -8.73 -24.34
C ASP A 69 -1.91 -9.86 -23.85
N ARG A 70 -2.02 -11.00 -24.51
CA ARG A 70 -1.22 -12.22 -24.24
C ARG A 70 -1.26 -12.62 -22.77
N PRO A 71 -2.38 -13.17 -22.26
CA PRO A 71 -2.51 -13.59 -20.88
C PRO A 71 -1.36 -14.47 -20.39
N GLY A 72 -0.90 -14.19 -19.15
CA GLY A 72 0.25 -14.89 -18.55
C GLY A 72 1.62 -14.33 -18.92
N SER A 73 1.71 -13.29 -19.77
CA SER A 73 2.99 -12.70 -20.24
C SER A 73 3.29 -11.31 -19.66
N ALA A 74 2.47 -10.81 -18.74
CA ALA A 74 2.63 -9.51 -18.11
C ALA A 74 2.31 -9.60 -16.61
N ASP A 75 2.95 -8.76 -15.83
CA ASP A 75 2.64 -8.59 -14.41
C ASP A 75 1.36 -7.76 -14.29
N LEU A 76 0.36 -8.31 -13.61
CA LEU A 76 -0.87 -7.60 -13.30
C LEU A 76 -0.77 -6.93 -11.95
N THR A 77 -1.16 -5.68 -11.89
CA THR A 77 -1.12 -4.86 -10.68
C THR A 77 -2.39 -4.05 -10.52
N ALA A 78 -2.83 -3.86 -9.28
CA ALA A 78 -3.97 -3.03 -8.92
C ALA A 78 -3.72 -2.36 -7.57
N HIS A 79 -4.37 -1.23 -7.32
CA HIS A 79 -4.24 -0.54 -6.04
C HIS A 79 -4.91 -1.32 -4.90
N VAL A 80 -4.27 -1.31 -3.73
CA VAL A 80 -4.85 -1.85 -2.51
C VAL A 80 -5.92 -0.89 -1.96
N ASP A 81 -7.08 -1.44 -1.64
CA ASP A 81 -8.13 -0.72 -0.91
C ASP A 81 -8.00 -1.00 0.59
N PHE A 82 -7.29 -0.12 1.29
CA PHE A 82 -7.06 -0.27 2.72
C PHE A 82 -8.33 -0.19 3.56
N GLU A 83 -9.36 0.55 3.12
CA GLU A 83 -10.67 0.54 3.79
C GLU A 83 -11.34 -0.83 3.70
N PHE A 84 -11.19 -1.52 2.57
CA PHE A 84 -11.71 -2.87 2.42
C PHE A 84 -10.95 -3.87 3.30
N LEU A 85 -9.63 -3.71 3.44
CA LEU A 85 -8.81 -4.52 4.35
C LEU A 85 -9.16 -4.26 5.83
N GLU A 86 -9.44 -3.01 6.19
CA GLU A 86 -9.89 -2.64 7.55
C GLU A 86 -11.18 -3.36 7.94
N ARG A 87 -12.11 -3.50 6.98
CA ARG A 87 -13.33 -4.28 7.21
C ARG A 87 -13.04 -5.78 7.44
N ALA A 88 -11.97 -6.32 6.85
CA ALA A 88 -11.56 -7.69 7.11
C ALA A 88 -11.09 -7.86 8.56
N VAL A 89 -10.42 -6.86 9.14
CA VAL A 89 -10.05 -6.85 10.57
C VAL A 89 -11.31 -6.90 11.43
N GLY A 90 -12.27 -6.00 11.20
CA GLY A 90 -13.53 -5.97 11.95
C GLY A 90 -14.36 -7.24 11.83
N GLN A 91 -14.22 -7.98 10.72
CA GLN A 91 -14.93 -9.26 10.48
C GLN A 91 -14.10 -10.51 10.83
N SER A 92 -12.89 -10.34 11.35
CA SER A 92 -12.03 -11.47 11.72
C SER A 92 -12.49 -12.20 12.98
N GLY A 93 -13.20 -11.50 13.88
CA GLY A 93 -13.54 -11.98 15.22
C GLY A 93 -12.35 -12.11 16.16
N ALA A 94 -11.15 -11.65 15.76
CA ALA A 94 -9.94 -11.69 16.57
C ALA A 94 -9.74 -10.36 17.32
N SER A 95 -9.15 -10.42 18.51
CA SER A 95 -8.70 -9.24 19.28
C SER A 95 -7.43 -8.66 18.66
N VAL A 96 -7.62 -7.83 17.64
CA VAL A 96 -6.53 -7.19 16.85
C VAL A 96 -6.87 -5.73 16.65
N ARG A 97 -5.87 -4.86 16.82
CA ARG A 97 -5.97 -3.43 16.46
C ARG A 97 -5.28 -3.16 15.14
N SER A 98 -5.83 -2.20 14.42
CA SER A 98 -5.22 -1.63 13.22
C SER A 98 -4.73 -0.20 13.48
N TRP A 99 -3.66 0.18 12.79
CA TRP A 99 -2.98 1.47 12.89
C TRP A 99 -2.67 2.00 11.50
N GLY A 100 -3.12 3.20 11.18
CA GLY A 100 -3.00 3.77 9.85
C GLY A 100 -4.26 3.50 9.01
N PRO A 101 -4.17 3.42 7.66
CA PRO A 101 -2.94 3.58 6.87
C PRO A 101 -2.39 5.01 6.91
N VAL A 102 -1.08 5.14 6.99
CA VAL A 102 -0.36 6.41 6.84
C VAL A 102 0.43 6.41 5.53
N THR A 103 0.83 7.59 5.03
CA THR A 103 1.67 7.65 3.83
C THR A 103 3.06 7.08 4.10
N GLN A 104 3.69 6.47 3.09
CA GLN A 104 5.07 5.99 3.20
C GLN A 104 6.03 7.10 3.62
N ARG A 105 5.86 8.32 3.07
CA ARG A 105 6.63 9.50 3.49
C ARG A 105 6.55 9.73 4.99
N HIS A 106 5.32 9.77 5.55
CA HIS A 106 5.12 9.96 6.99
C HIS A 106 5.77 8.85 7.80
N PHE A 107 5.53 7.60 7.41
CA PHE A 107 6.08 6.42 8.08
C PHE A 107 7.61 6.44 8.11
N LEU A 108 8.27 6.65 6.97
CA LEU A 108 9.73 6.64 6.88
C LEU A 108 10.38 7.83 7.61
N LYS A 109 9.75 9.02 7.55
CA LYS A 109 10.22 10.18 8.30
C LYS A 109 10.10 9.99 9.80
N SER A 110 9.00 9.39 10.27
CA SER A 110 8.82 9.06 11.70
C SER A 110 9.84 8.05 12.19
N LEU A 111 10.35 7.18 11.32
CA LEU A 111 11.44 6.23 11.62
C LEU A 111 12.83 6.82 11.47
N GLY A 112 12.97 8.12 11.11
CA GLY A 112 14.24 8.81 11.04
C GLY A 112 15.03 8.55 9.75
N ILE A 113 14.36 8.38 8.60
CA ILE A 113 15.03 8.16 7.31
C ILE A 113 16.04 9.26 6.98
N GLU A 114 15.79 10.52 7.42
CA GLU A 114 16.70 11.66 7.19
C GLU A 114 18.00 11.50 7.98
N ALA A 115 17.91 11.13 9.26
CA ALA A 115 19.10 10.84 10.07
C ALA A 115 19.86 9.62 9.53
N ARG A 116 19.14 8.62 8.99
CA ARG A 116 19.77 7.46 8.34
C ARG A 116 20.51 7.85 7.07
N LEU A 117 19.91 8.72 6.23
CA LEU A 117 20.55 9.27 5.03
C LEU A 117 21.85 9.99 5.40
N GLU A 118 21.80 10.91 6.37
CA GLU A 118 22.98 11.64 6.85
C GLU A 118 24.08 10.68 7.32
N GLN A 119 23.72 9.69 8.12
CA GLN A 119 24.68 8.70 8.61
C GLN A 119 25.35 7.91 7.48
N LEU A 120 24.57 7.46 6.48
CA LEU A 120 25.10 6.70 5.35
C LEU A 120 25.96 7.57 4.42
N SER A 121 25.65 8.85 4.31
CA SER A 121 26.42 9.79 3.49
C SER A 121 27.79 10.14 4.10
N ARG A 122 27.97 9.94 5.40
CA ARG A 122 29.26 10.14 6.06
C ARG A 122 30.26 9.09 5.58
N GLY A 123 31.30 9.52 4.90
CA GLY A 123 32.34 8.63 4.38
C GLY A 123 32.02 7.98 3.02
N SER A 124 30.90 8.30 2.41
CA SER A 124 30.55 7.87 1.06
C SER A 124 31.28 8.71 0.01
N SER A 125 31.57 8.12 -1.15
CA SER A 125 32.00 8.87 -2.34
C SER A 125 30.88 9.77 -2.86
N ASP A 126 31.21 10.75 -3.69
CA ASP A 126 30.20 11.66 -4.27
C ASP A 126 29.14 10.92 -5.06
N THR A 127 29.53 9.90 -5.83
CA THR A 127 28.59 9.04 -6.59
C THR A 127 27.64 8.31 -5.65
N GLN A 128 28.15 7.67 -4.59
CA GLN A 128 27.31 6.97 -3.61
C GLN A 128 26.37 7.91 -2.86
N ARG A 129 26.84 9.12 -2.56
CA ARG A 129 26.00 10.15 -1.92
C ARG A 129 24.84 10.56 -2.82
N GLN A 130 25.12 10.78 -4.09
CA GLN A 130 24.08 11.10 -5.07
C GLN A 130 23.05 9.98 -5.18
N GLU A 131 23.47 8.72 -5.27
CA GLU A 131 22.57 7.56 -5.32
C GLU A 131 21.68 7.45 -4.06
N LEU A 132 22.23 7.72 -2.88
CA LEU A 132 21.49 7.74 -1.61
C LEU A 132 20.43 8.86 -1.59
N GLU A 133 20.79 10.07 -2.05
CA GLU A 133 19.89 11.22 -2.13
C GLU A 133 18.76 10.96 -3.12
N GLU A 134 19.07 10.44 -4.32
CA GLU A 134 18.07 10.06 -5.33
C GLU A 134 17.13 8.99 -4.79
N GLY A 135 17.66 7.97 -4.10
CA GLY A 135 16.87 6.93 -3.43
C GLY A 135 15.94 7.49 -2.36
N TYR A 136 16.46 8.40 -1.52
CA TYR A 136 15.66 9.10 -0.52
C TYR A 136 14.52 9.91 -1.16
N VAL A 137 14.85 10.76 -2.14
CA VAL A 137 13.85 11.58 -2.85
C VAL A 137 12.76 10.69 -3.43
N ARG A 138 13.13 9.62 -4.12
CA ARG A 138 12.16 8.67 -4.69
C ARG A 138 11.22 8.07 -3.64
N LEU A 139 11.73 7.69 -2.48
CA LEU A 139 10.95 7.05 -1.41
C LEU A 139 9.97 8.00 -0.72
N VAL A 140 10.31 9.29 -0.62
CA VAL A 140 9.52 10.26 0.15
C VAL A 140 8.82 11.33 -0.70
N SER A 141 9.01 11.32 -2.03
CA SER A 141 8.40 12.31 -2.91
C SER A 141 6.87 12.30 -2.85
N GLU A 142 6.27 13.47 -2.93
CA GLU A 142 4.82 13.64 -3.02
C GLU A 142 4.32 13.47 -4.45
N GLU A 143 5.13 13.88 -5.42
CA GLU A 143 4.84 13.74 -6.84
C GLU A 143 5.85 12.83 -7.52
N ALA A 144 5.42 12.11 -8.55
CA ALA A 144 6.30 11.31 -9.39
C ALA A 144 7.23 12.22 -10.19
N SER A 145 8.52 11.86 -10.23
CA SER A 145 9.54 12.65 -10.93
C SER A 145 9.17 12.85 -12.40
N GLY A 146 9.12 14.11 -12.84
CA GLY A 146 8.84 14.49 -14.23
C GLY A 146 7.37 14.35 -14.68
N VAL A 147 6.43 14.03 -13.79
CA VAL A 147 5.01 13.89 -14.14
C VAL A 147 4.14 14.65 -13.14
N PRO A 148 3.85 15.94 -13.38
CA PRO A 148 3.03 16.74 -12.49
C PRO A 148 1.65 16.13 -12.25
N GLY A 149 1.17 16.18 -11.00
CA GLY A 149 -0.14 15.66 -10.60
C GLY A 149 -0.22 14.13 -10.46
N VAL A 150 0.86 13.40 -10.72
CA VAL A 150 0.94 11.97 -10.45
C VAL A 150 1.58 11.77 -9.07
N PRO A 151 0.90 11.06 -8.15
CA PRO A 151 1.45 10.82 -6.82
C PRO A 151 2.80 10.09 -6.87
N GLY A 152 3.80 10.64 -6.17
CA GLY A 152 5.08 9.98 -5.94
C GLY A 152 4.95 8.82 -4.94
N MET A 153 6.00 8.03 -4.80
CA MET A 153 5.98 6.86 -3.91
C MET A 153 5.67 7.23 -2.47
N GLY A 154 6.14 8.39 -2.00
CA GLY A 154 5.89 8.85 -0.64
C GLY A 154 4.41 9.00 -0.30
N ILE A 155 3.57 9.31 -1.28
CA ILE A 155 2.12 9.48 -1.12
C ILE A 155 1.34 8.27 -1.64
N ALA A 156 1.77 7.68 -2.77
CA ALA A 156 1.08 6.54 -3.38
C ALA A 156 1.11 5.30 -2.47
N TYR A 157 2.24 5.04 -1.83
CA TYR A 157 2.40 3.92 -0.90
C TYR A 157 1.88 4.28 0.49
N LYS A 158 1.33 3.28 1.16
CA LYS A 158 0.82 3.36 2.53
C LYS A 158 1.49 2.31 3.40
N ALA A 159 1.69 2.67 4.66
CA ALA A 159 2.04 1.74 5.73
C ALA A 159 0.82 1.55 6.64
N TRP A 160 0.46 0.31 6.89
CA TRP A 160 -0.67 -0.10 7.71
C TRP A 160 -0.25 -1.25 8.62
N ALA A 161 -0.48 -1.12 9.90
CA ALA A 161 -0.05 -2.11 10.88
C ALA A 161 -1.23 -2.75 11.61
N LEU A 162 -1.05 -4.01 11.99
CA LEU A 162 -1.95 -4.77 12.84
C LEU A 162 -1.18 -5.25 14.06
N THR A 163 -1.77 -5.12 15.23
CA THR A 163 -1.19 -5.62 16.48
C THR A 163 -2.20 -6.51 17.20
N SER A 164 -1.72 -7.55 17.88
CA SER A 164 -2.52 -8.24 18.88
C SER A 164 -2.90 -7.28 20.03
N ASP A 165 -4.08 -7.46 20.62
CA ASP A 165 -4.43 -6.74 21.84
C ASP A 165 -3.46 -7.14 22.96
N GLY A 166 -2.93 -6.15 23.67
CA GLY A 166 -1.99 -6.35 24.78
C GLY A 166 -0.50 -6.15 24.43
N LEU A 167 -0.22 -5.64 23.19
CA LEU A 167 1.09 -5.07 22.83
C LEU A 167 1.05 -3.55 22.96
#